data_e3dadce5ae20c683100b7a442f2dbb96
#
_entry.id   e3dadce5ae20c683100b7a442f2dbb96
#
_cell.length_a   1.000
_cell.length_b   1.000
_cell.length_c   1.000
_cell.angle_alpha   90.00
_cell.angle_beta   90.00
_cell.angle_gamma   90.00
#
_symmetry.space_group_name_H-M   'P 1'
#
loop_
_entity.id
_entity.type
_entity.pdbx_description
1 polymer ?
#
loop_
_entity_poly.entity_id
_entity_poly.type
_entity_poly.pdbx_seq_one_letter_code
_entity_poly.pdbx_strand_id
1 'polypeptide(L)'
;MRTLLSRCLVIWAGILTACTLANPHGPAPPSSYRNGPRLVRLAGFFRDAGSPLSALAEDFLSAADRHHLDWRLLPSISIVESGGGKNFARNNVFGWGSGRLAFSSVRAGIHTVAGRLANSRLYKDKELRSVLRTYNPHPGYAALVQSVMKRIEPGQPPRARSKAPTVVYSNRRTA
;
A
#
# COMPACT_ATOMS: atom_id res chain seq x y z
N MET A 1 -43.64 49.03 -34.83
CA MET A 1 -42.55 49.25 -33.89
C MET A 1 -41.77 47.97 -33.76
N ARG A 2 -40.54 48.02 -34.20
CA ARG A 2 -39.74 46.85 -34.54
C ARG A 2 -38.82 46.50 -33.35
N THR A 3 -38.99 45.35 -32.77
CA THR A 3 -38.12 44.82 -31.70
C THR A 3 -36.98 44.00 -32.34
N LEU A 4 -35.75 44.47 -32.14
CA LEU A 4 -34.53 43.81 -32.57
C LEU A 4 -34.17 42.73 -31.54
N LEU A 5 -34.22 41.46 -31.96
CA LEU A 5 -33.75 40.33 -31.22
C LEU A 5 -32.23 40.21 -31.43
N SER A 6 -31.47 40.53 -30.41
CA SER A 6 -30.03 40.27 -30.35
C SER A 6 -29.80 38.80 -29.99
N ARG A 7 -29.28 38.02 -30.96
CA ARG A 7 -28.89 36.61 -30.77
C ARG A 7 -27.47 36.58 -30.19
N CYS A 8 -27.34 36.37 -28.89
CA CYS A 8 -26.08 35.97 -28.27
C CYS A 8 -25.83 34.49 -28.55
N LEU A 9 -24.90 34.24 -29.49
CA LEU A 9 -24.39 32.88 -29.75
C LEU A 9 -23.35 32.55 -28.66
N VAL A 10 -23.74 31.80 -27.65
CA VAL A 10 -22.80 31.27 -26.67
C VAL A 10 -22.17 30.02 -27.26
N ILE A 11 -20.91 30.14 -27.66
CA ILE A 11 -20.10 28.99 -28.08
C ILE A 11 -19.68 28.23 -26.83
N TRP A 12 -20.35 27.10 -26.55
CA TRP A 12 -19.92 26.15 -25.55
C TRP A 12 -18.72 25.38 -26.12
N ALA A 13 -17.51 25.77 -25.76
CA ALA A 13 -16.33 24.95 -25.94
C ALA A 13 -16.37 23.83 -24.91
N GLY A 14 -16.85 22.67 -25.35
CA GLY A 14 -16.84 21.45 -24.55
C GLY A 14 -15.39 21.05 -24.28
N ILE A 15 -14.93 21.27 -23.06
CA ILE A 15 -13.70 20.63 -22.56
C ILE A 15 -14.03 19.18 -22.38
N LEU A 16 -13.64 18.33 -23.34
CA LEU A 16 -13.57 16.88 -23.18
C LEU A 16 -12.49 16.58 -22.15
N THR A 17 -12.88 16.61 -20.87
CA THR A 17 -12.06 16.01 -19.83
C THR A 17 -12.06 14.51 -20.08
N ALA A 18 -10.97 14.00 -20.65
CA ALA A 18 -10.73 12.56 -20.74
C ALA A 18 -10.70 12.02 -19.31
N CYS A 19 -11.82 11.45 -18.85
CA CYS A 19 -11.83 10.58 -17.69
C CYS A 19 -10.95 9.39 -18.06
N THR A 20 -9.68 9.43 -17.67
CA THR A 20 -8.84 8.24 -17.59
C THR A 20 -9.57 7.28 -16.65
N LEU A 21 -10.18 6.26 -17.24
CA LEU A 21 -10.74 5.13 -16.50
C LEU A 21 -9.59 4.57 -15.65
N ALA A 22 -9.55 4.96 -14.37
CA ALA A 22 -8.62 4.39 -13.42
C ALA A 22 -8.83 2.88 -13.47
N ASN A 23 -7.80 2.15 -13.91
CA ASN A 23 -7.82 0.70 -13.99
C ASN A 23 -8.18 0.17 -12.59
N PRO A 24 -9.33 -0.50 -12.39
CA PRO A 24 -9.76 -0.98 -11.08
C PRO A 24 -8.83 -2.08 -10.52
N HIS A 25 -7.98 -2.60 -11.36
CA HIS A 25 -6.89 -3.48 -11.01
C HIS A 25 -5.64 -2.60 -11.02
N GLY A 26 -5.10 -2.23 -9.87
CA GLY A 26 -3.81 -1.53 -9.80
C GLY A 26 -2.78 -2.12 -10.78
N PRO A 27 -1.71 -1.40 -11.11
CA PRO A 27 -0.73 -1.87 -12.09
C PRO A 27 -0.25 -3.26 -11.69
N ALA A 28 -0.22 -4.16 -12.67
CA ALA A 28 0.29 -5.51 -12.47
C ALA A 28 1.71 -5.44 -11.88
N PRO A 29 2.06 -6.30 -10.91
CA PRO A 29 3.38 -6.31 -10.33
C PRO A 29 4.43 -6.59 -11.41
N PRO A 30 5.63 -5.97 -11.32
CA PRO A 30 6.69 -6.23 -12.27
C PRO A 30 7.10 -7.71 -12.24
N SER A 31 7.41 -8.28 -13.39
CA SER A 31 7.81 -9.69 -13.57
C SER A 31 9.03 -10.11 -12.74
N SER A 32 9.75 -9.16 -12.16
CA SER A 32 10.93 -9.36 -11.30
C SER A 32 10.66 -10.15 -10.01
N TYR A 33 9.40 -10.30 -9.58
CA TYR A 33 9.08 -11.09 -8.38
C TYR A 33 8.94 -12.59 -8.66
N ARG A 34 8.71 -12.98 -9.92
CA ARG A 34 8.55 -14.38 -10.28
C ARG A 34 9.78 -15.19 -9.86
N ASN A 35 9.56 -16.19 -9.00
CA ASN A 35 10.61 -17.06 -8.43
C ASN A 35 11.59 -16.36 -7.46
N GLY A 36 11.35 -15.13 -7.05
CA GLY A 36 12.16 -14.48 -6.02
C GLY A 36 11.96 -15.14 -4.63
N PRO A 37 13.03 -15.24 -3.81
CA PRO A 37 12.96 -15.92 -2.51
C PRO A 37 11.90 -15.30 -1.57
N ARG A 38 11.67 -13.99 -1.65
CA ARG A 38 10.63 -13.31 -0.87
C ARG A 38 9.24 -13.75 -1.30
N LEU A 39 8.98 -13.95 -2.60
CA LEU A 39 7.69 -14.40 -3.10
C LEU A 39 7.39 -15.82 -2.66
N VAL A 40 8.34 -16.73 -2.84
CA VAL A 40 8.20 -18.14 -2.42
C VAL A 40 7.89 -18.22 -0.92
N ARG A 41 8.62 -17.46 -0.12
CA ARG A 41 8.45 -17.41 1.33
C ARG A 41 7.11 -16.85 1.75
N LEU A 42 6.70 -15.72 1.18
CA LEU A 42 5.42 -15.08 1.53
C LEU A 42 4.23 -15.91 1.08
N ALA A 43 4.26 -16.43 -0.13
CA ALA A 43 3.21 -17.32 -0.63
C ALA A 43 3.14 -18.62 0.20
N GLY A 44 4.30 -19.19 0.58
CA GLY A 44 4.39 -20.31 1.49
C GLY A 44 3.74 -20.00 2.84
N PHE A 45 4.16 -18.91 3.47
CA PHE A 45 3.62 -18.46 4.76
C PHE A 45 2.08 -18.31 4.73
N PHE A 46 1.52 -17.71 3.69
CA PHE A 46 0.08 -17.61 3.55
C PHE A 46 -0.60 -18.97 3.36
N ARG A 47 -0.02 -19.87 2.57
CA ARG A 47 -0.55 -21.25 2.42
C ARG A 47 -0.54 -22.00 3.74
N ASP A 48 0.56 -21.96 4.47
CA ASP A 48 0.69 -22.64 5.77
C ASP A 48 -0.29 -22.07 6.80
N ALA A 49 -0.61 -20.77 6.70
CA ALA A 49 -1.66 -20.13 7.49
C ALA A 49 -3.08 -20.44 6.97
N GLY A 50 -3.26 -21.19 5.89
CA GLY A 50 -4.55 -21.43 5.24
C GLY A 50 -5.21 -20.15 4.73
N SER A 51 -4.41 -19.17 4.31
CA SER A 51 -4.88 -17.86 3.87
C SER A 51 -5.14 -17.84 2.37
N PRO A 52 -6.31 -17.34 1.90
CA PRO A 52 -6.58 -17.15 0.49
C PRO A 52 -5.70 -16.07 -0.17
N LEU A 53 -4.97 -15.26 0.63
CA LEU A 53 -4.10 -14.20 0.13
C LEU A 53 -2.80 -14.71 -0.49
N SER A 54 -2.53 -16.02 -0.48
CA SER A 54 -1.34 -16.61 -1.11
C SER A 54 -1.23 -16.25 -2.60
N ALA A 55 -2.34 -16.15 -3.31
CA ALA A 55 -2.39 -15.73 -4.72
C ALA A 55 -2.05 -14.25 -4.94
N LEU A 56 -2.09 -13.42 -3.88
CA LEU A 56 -1.78 -11.99 -3.91
C LEU A 56 -0.42 -11.66 -3.29
N ALA A 57 0.41 -12.67 -3.02
CA ALA A 57 1.73 -12.45 -2.41
C ALA A 57 2.61 -11.47 -3.20
N GLU A 58 2.53 -11.51 -4.53
CA GLU A 58 3.24 -10.59 -5.42
C GLU A 58 2.74 -9.14 -5.28
N ASP A 59 1.44 -8.93 -5.10
CA ASP A 59 0.85 -7.61 -4.86
C ASP A 59 1.33 -7.00 -3.53
N PHE A 60 1.44 -7.82 -2.49
CA PHE A 60 2.01 -7.39 -1.21
C PHE A 60 3.46 -6.93 -1.36
N LEU A 61 4.29 -7.68 -2.07
CA LEU A 61 5.69 -7.32 -2.31
C LEU A 61 5.80 -6.04 -3.14
N SER A 62 5.05 -5.96 -4.24
CA SER A 62 5.03 -4.80 -5.13
C SER A 62 4.60 -3.52 -4.39
N ALA A 63 3.55 -3.62 -3.57
CA ALA A 63 3.09 -2.50 -2.77
C ALA A 63 4.14 -2.06 -1.73
N ALA A 64 4.79 -3.01 -1.06
CA ALA A 64 5.83 -2.71 -0.09
C ALA A 64 7.05 -2.04 -0.73
N ASP A 65 7.55 -2.58 -1.83
CA ASP A 65 8.73 -2.05 -2.53
C ASP A 65 8.45 -0.66 -3.13
N ARG A 66 7.27 -0.45 -3.73
CA ARG A 66 6.85 0.86 -4.26
C ARG A 66 6.85 1.96 -3.21
N HIS A 67 6.51 1.61 -1.99
CA HIS A 67 6.37 2.55 -0.89
C HIS A 67 7.48 2.46 0.15
N HIS A 68 8.56 1.70 -0.13
CA HIS A 68 9.71 1.52 0.75
C HIS A 68 9.33 1.03 2.15
N LEU A 69 8.30 0.18 2.24
CA LEU A 69 7.89 -0.48 3.47
C LEU A 69 8.63 -1.80 3.67
N ASP A 70 8.72 -2.24 4.92
CA ASP A 70 9.11 -3.62 5.18
C ASP A 70 8.07 -4.56 4.55
N TRP A 71 8.51 -5.45 3.66
CA TRP A 71 7.64 -6.34 2.89
C TRP A 71 6.80 -7.29 3.75
N ARG A 72 7.20 -7.50 5.01
CA ARG A 72 6.48 -8.33 5.99
C ARG A 72 5.35 -7.57 6.69
N LEU A 73 5.34 -6.23 6.64
CA LEU A 73 4.41 -5.41 7.41
C LEU A 73 2.95 -5.63 7.00
N LEU A 74 2.63 -5.41 5.73
CA LEU A 74 1.26 -5.55 5.22
C LEU A 74 0.71 -6.97 5.39
N PRO A 75 1.45 -8.04 5.03
CA PRO A 75 1.03 -9.40 5.30
C PRO A 75 0.73 -9.65 6.77
N SER A 76 1.58 -9.15 7.68
CA SER A 76 1.40 -9.35 9.11
C SER A 76 0.16 -8.63 9.65
N ILE A 77 -0.11 -7.40 9.19
CA ILE A 77 -1.34 -6.69 9.54
C ILE A 77 -2.56 -7.49 9.06
N SER A 78 -2.56 -8.00 7.81
CA SER A 78 -3.70 -8.76 7.29
C SER A 78 -3.96 -10.07 8.08
N ILE A 79 -2.90 -10.73 8.55
CA ILE A 79 -3.04 -11.91 9.43
C ILE A 79 -3.71 -11.53 10.75
N VAL A 80 -3.31 -10.42 11.36
CA VAL A 80 -3.85 -9.99 12.65
C VAL A 80 -5.29 -9.50 12.53
N GLU A 81 -5.61 -8.74 11.49
CA GLU A 81 -6.92 -8.11 11.33
C GLU A 81 -8.00 -9.05 10.80
N SER A 82 -7.66 -9.93 9.87
CA SER A 82 -8.65 -10.75 9.16
C SER A 82 -8.30 -12.24 9.11
N GLY A 83 -7.32 -12.69 9.90
CA GLY A 83 -6.82 -14.05 9.78
C GLY A 83 -6.18 -14.34 8.42
N GLY A 84 -5.62 -13.30 7.77
CA GLY A 84 -5.08 -13.42 6.42
C GLY A 84 -6.18 -13.53 5.36
N GLY A 85 -7.23 -12.74 5.49
CA GLY A 85 -8.33 -12.73 4.53
C GLY A 85 -9.31 -13.89 4.69
N LYS A 86 -9.43 -14.49 5.87
CA LYS A 86 -10.48 -15.49 6.18
C LYS A 86 -11.78 -14.82 6.62
N ASN A 87 -11.67 -13.71 7.34
CA ASN A 87 -12.79 -12.97 7.89
C ASN A 87 -12.67 -11.47 7.54
N PHE A 88 -13.32 -11.04 6.49
CA PHE A 88 -13.33 -9.63 6.09
C PHE A 88 -14.61 -9.28 5.31
N ALA A 89 -14.88 -7.99 5.21
CA ALA A 89 -15.94 -7.44 4.37
C ALA A 89 -15.37 -6.34 3.48
N ARG A 90 -16.09 -5.97 2.42
CA ARG A 90 -15.78 -4.81 1.57
C ARG A 90 -14.36 -4.80 0.98
N ASN A 91 -13.79 -5.99 0.68
CA ASN A 91 -12.41 -6.15 0.22
C ASN A 91 -11.35 -5.56 1.16
N ASN A 92 -11.68 -5.41 2.45
CA ASN A 92 -10.86 -4.75 3.46
C ASN A 92 -10.23 -5.76 4.43
N VAL A 93 -9.19 -6.44 4.00
CA VAL A 93 -8.46 -7.44 4.80
C VAL A 93 -7.62 -6.82 5.92
N PHE A 94 -7.54 -5.51 5.98
CA PHE A 94 -6.74 -4.74 6.92
C PHE A 94 -7.55 -4.11 8.06
N GLY A 95 -8.88 -4.26 8.09
CA GLY A 95 -9.70 -3.55 9.06
C GLY A 95 -9.63 -2.02 8.94
N TRP A 96 -9.12 -1.49 7.82
CA TRP A 96 -8.83 -0.07 7.64
C TRP A 96 -10.07 0.79 7.84
N GLY A 97 -9.91 1.93 8.57
CA GLY A 97 -11.02 2.80 8.91
C GLY A 97 -12.08 2.12 9.79
N SER A 98 -11.65 1.32 10.77
CA SER A 98 -12.51 0.51 11.64
C SER A 98 -13.39 -0.47 10.84
N GLY A 99 -12.87 -1.02 9.74
CA GLY A 99 -13.56 -1.96 8.86
C GLY A 99 -14.65 -1.35 7.97
N ARG A 100 -14.90 -0.04 8.08
CA ARG A 100 -15.99 0.64 7.34
C ARG A 100 -15.63 1.03 5.91
N LEU A 101 -14.34 1.15 5.60
CA LEU A 101 -13.92 1.49 4.24
C LEU A 101 -14.04 0.26 3.32
N ALA A 102 -14.55 0.53 2.11
CA ALA A 102 -14.61 -0.45 1.04
C ALA A 102 -13.50 -0.19 0.01
N PHE A 103 -12.92 -1.26 -0.53
CA PHE A 103 -12.01 -1.19 -1.66
C PHE A 103 -12.67 -1.87 -2.87
N SER A 104 -12.28 -1.48 -4.09
CA SER A 104 -12.77 -2.10 -5.32
C SER A 104 -12.34 -3.56 -5.45
N SER A 105 -11.20 -3.92 -4.85
CA SER A 105 -10.70 -5.28 -4.73
C SER A 105 -9.73 -5.38 -3.55
N VAL A 106 -9.40 -6.59 -3.10
CA VAL A 106 -8.36 -6.82 -2.09
C VAL A 106 -7.01 -6.26 -2.57
N ARG A 107 -6.67 -6.45 -3.85
CA ARG A 107 -5.47 -5.86 -4.48
C ARG A 107 -5.45 -4.34 -4.33
N ALA A 108 -6.54 -3.66 -4.67
CA ALA A 108 -6.65 -2.21 -4.51
C ALA A 108 -6.46 -1.79 -3.05
N GLY A 109 -7.01 -2.56 -2.11
CA GLY A 109 -6.82 -2.36 -0.68
C GLY A 109 -5.35 -2.46 -0.27
N ILE A 110 -4.62 -3.47 -0.74
CA ILE A 110 -3.18 -3.66 -0.47
C ILE A 110 -2.39 -2.40 -0.88
N HIS A 111 -2.54 -1.93 -2.12
CA HIS A 111 -1.82 -0.75 -2.61
C HIS A 111 -2.25 0.55 -1.91
N THR A 112 -3.54 0.70 -1.64
CA THR A 112 -4.06 1.89 -0.93
C THR A 112 -3.53 1.97 0.49
N VAL A 113 -3.57 0.88 1.24
CA VAL A 113 -3.08 0.85 2.64
C VAL A 113 -1.57 1.06 2.68
N ALA A 114 -0.81 0.45 1.76
CA ALA A 114 0.63 0.70 1.63
C ALA A 114 0.94 2.20 1.44
N GLY A 115 0.26 2.83 0.48
CA GLY A 115 0.43 4.26 0.22
C GLY A 115 0.07 5.14 1.43
N ARG A 116 -0.98 4.78 2.17
CA ARG A 116 -1.38 5.51 3.38
C ARG A 116 -0.35 5.36 4.50
N LEU A 117 0.15 4.16 4.74
CA LEU A 117 1.17 3.91 5.76
C LEU A 117 2.49 4.64 5.45
N ALA A 118 2.84 4.77 4.18
CA ALA A 118 4.08 5.43 3.78
C ALA A 118 3.98 6.96 3.76
N ASN A 119 2.85 7.52 3.33
CA ASN A 119 2.80 8.93 2.91
C ASN A 119 1.88 9.82 3.75
N SER A 120 0.93 9.26 4.52
CA SER A 120 0.04 10.11 5.30
C SER A 120 0.76 10.72 6.51
N ARG A 121 0.33 11.90 6.93
CA ARG A 121 0.89 12.62 8.11
C ARG A 121 0.82 11.79 9.38
N LEU A 122 -0.13 10.87 9.48
CA LEU A 122 -0.30 10.01 10.66
C LEU A 122 0.82 8.98 10.81
N TYR A 123 1.44 8.54 9.70
CA TYR A 123 2.36 7.40 9.69
C TYR A 123 3.75 7.75 9.15
N LYS A 124 3.83 8.76 8.27
CA LYS A 124 5.08 9.17 7.64
C LYS A 124 6.17 9.44 8.68
N ASP A 125 7.38 9.00 8.38
CA ASP A 125 8.60 9.23 9.16
C ASP A 125 8.57 8.66 10.60
N LYS A 126 7.58 7.82 10.92
CA LYS A 126 7.50 7.12 12.20
C LYS A 126 8.25 5.78 12.14
N GLU A 127 8.83 5.41 13.28
CA GLU A 127 9.33 4.05 13.47
C GLU A 127 8.19 3.02 13.47
N LEU A 128 8.50 1.77 13.10
CA LEU A 128 7.54 0.69 12.99
C LEU A 128 6.60 0.56 14.19
N ARG A 129 7.15 0.60 15.40
CA ARG A 129 6.35 0.47 16.63
C ARG A 129 5.34 1.61 16.79
N SER A 130 5.73 2.82 16.42
CA SER A 130 4.87 4.01 16.45
C SER A 130 3.82 3.96 15.34
N VAL A 131 4.16 3.46 14.15
CA VAL A 131 3.19 3.18 13.08
C VAL A 131 2.12 2.23 13.57
N LEU A 132 2.52 1.11 14.18
CA LEU A 132 1.58 0.08 14.66
C LEU A 132 0.69 0.57 15.81
N ARG A 133 1.22 1.38 16.74
CA ARG A 133 0.42 2.01 17.80
C ARG A 133 -0.56 3.05 17.27
N THR A 134 -0.19 3.75 16.18
CA THR A 134 -1.10 4.69 15.51
C THR A 134 -2.18 3.94 14.74
N TYR A 135 -1.85 2.78 14.19
CA TYR A 135 -2.78 1.91 13.47
C TYR A 135 -3.86 1.33 14.39
N ASN A 136 -3.40 0.74 15.48
CA ASN A 136 -4.26 0.20 16.53
C ASN A 136 -3.61 0.44 17.91
N PRO A 137 -4.22 1.31 18.76
CA PRO A 137 -3.65 1.66 20.06
C PRO A 137 -3.80 0.56 21.11
N HIS A 138 -4.47 -0.54 20.79
CA HIS A 138 -4.68 -1.65 21.74
C HIS A 138 -3.33 -2.17 22.28
N PRO A 139 -3.18 -2.32 23.61
CA PRO A 139 -1.99 -2.89 24.23
C PRO A 139 -1.67 -4.27 23.64
N GLY A 140 -0.42 -4.48 23.24
CA GLY A 140 0.00 -5.76 22.64
C GLY A 140 -0.14 -5.84 21.11
N TYR A 141 -0.95 -5.01 20.45
CA TYR A 141 -1.12 -5.07 19.00
C TYR A 141 0.20 -4.99 18.23
N ALA A 142 1.03 -4.01 18.58
CA ALA A 142 2.32 -3.84 17.93
C ALA A 142 3.24 -5.07 18.11
N ALA A 143 3.23 -5.66 19.29
CA ALA A 143 4.00 -6.88 19.56
C ALA A 143 3.47 -8.07 18.76
N LEU A 144 2.14 -8.19 18.65
CA LEU A 144 1.50 -9.26 17.88
C LEU A 144 1.87 -9.17 16.38
N VAL A 145 1.75 -7.99 15.77
CA VAL A 145 2.13 -7.80 14.36
C VAL A 145 3.62 -8.09 14.15
N GLN A 146 4.49 -7.59 15.04
CA GLN A 146 5.94 -7.86 14.96
C GLN A 146 6.26 -9.35 15.12
N SER A 147 5.51 -10.10 15.94
CA SER A 147 5.68 -11.54 16.07
C SER A 147 5.35 -12.27 14.76
N VAL A 148 4.30 -11.84 14.07
CA VAL A 148 3.95 -12.39 12.75
C VAL A 148 5.03 -12.04 11.71
N MET A 149 5.56 -10.81 11.70
CA MET A 149 6.68 -10.42 10.82
C MET A 149 7.90 -11.33 11.00
N LYS A 150 8.24 -11.67 12.25
CA LYS A 150 9.34 -12.60 12.55
C LYS A 150 9.06 -14.02 12.05
N ARG A 151 7.81 -14.46 12.06
CA ARG A 151 7.43 -15.77 11.52
C ARG A 151 7.55 -15.85 10.00
N ILE A 152 7.27 -14.74 9.29
CA ILE A 152 7.44 -14.68 7.84
C ILE A 152 8.92 -14.83 7.47
N GLU A 153 9.83 -14.17 8.19
CA GLU A 153 11.28 -14.29 7.99
C GLU A 153 12.01 -14.24 9.32
N PRO A 154 12.29 -15.40 9.93
CA PRO A 154 13.07 -15.47 11.16
C PRO A 154 14.48 -14.89 10.95
N GLY A 155 14.89 -13.98 11.82
CA GLY A 155 16.28 -13.51 11.88
C GLY A 155 16.62 -12.23 11.13
N GLN A 156 15.72 -11.60 10.38
CA GLN A 156 16.01 -10.30 9.77
C GLN A 156 15.40 -9.16 10.60
N PRO A 157 16.23 -8.24 11.16
CA PRO A 157 15.72 -7.05 11.82
C PRO A 157 14.95 -6.17 10.83
N PRO A 158 13.97 -5.38 11.27
CA PRO A 158 13.32 -4.39 10.42
C PRO A 158 14.39 -3.51 9.77
N ARG A 159 14.44 -3.45 8.46
CA ARG A 159 15.30 -2.47 7.79
C ARG A 159 14.85 -1.08 8.22
N ALA A 160 15.72 -0.37 8.95
CA ALA A 160 15.57 1.06 9.13
C ALA A 160 15.49 1.69 7.73
N ARG A 161 14.57 2.65 7.55
CA ARG A 161 14.55 3.45 6.31
C ARG A 161 15.97 3.98 6.08
N SER A 162 16.66 3.50 5.04
CA SER A 162 17.92 4.08 4.64
C SER A 162 17.63 5.52 4.22
N LYS A 163 18.19 6.49 4.95
CA LYS A 163 18.27 7.86 4.43
C LYS A 163 18.93 7.78 3.07
N ALA A 164 18.30 8.35 2.06
CA ALA A 164 18.88 8.45 0.74
C ALA A 164 20.33 8.97 0.86
N PRO A 165 21.30 8.40 0.14
CA PRO A 165 22.66 8.91 0.20
C PRO A 165 22.65 10.38 -0.24
N THR A 166 23.13 11.26 0.64
CA THR A 166 23.36 12.66 0.29
C THR A 166 24.45 12.67 -0.77
N VAL A 167 24.07 12.98 -2.01
CA VAL A 167 25.03 13.18 -3.10
C VAL A 167 25.78 14.47 -2.78
N VAL A 168 27.00 14.34 -2.25
CA VAL A 168 27.90 15.48 -2.06
C VAL A 168 28.46 15.82 -3.44
N TYR A 169 27.98 16.89 -4.07
CA TYR A 169 28.59 17.47 -5.24
C TYR A 169 29.94 18.10 -4.83
N SER A 170 31.01 17.40 -5.09
CA SER A 170 32.37 17.95 -5.01
C SER A 170 32.61 18.88 -6.19
N ASN A 171 32.48 20.18 -5.93
CA ASN A 171 32.77 21.22 -6.90
C ASN A 171 34.31 21.43 -6.95
N ARG A 172 35.03 20.62 -7.74
CA ARG A 172 36.43 20.93 -8.07
C ARG A 172 36.45 22.04 -9.09
N ARG A 173 36.66 23.24 -8.65
CA ARG A 173 37.19 24.29 -9.51
C ARG A 173 38.66 23.99 -9.74
N THR A 174 39.03 23.69 -10.98
CA THR A 174 40.42 23.74 -11.45
C THR A 174 40.75 25.17 -11.78
N ALA A 175 41.80 25.68 -11.17
CA ALA A 175 42.47 26.92 -11.53
C ALA A 175 43.26 26.76 -12.83
#